data_ce53a1846d4475b8668a1f3c65de205c
#
_entry.id   ce53a1846d4475b8668a1f3c65de205c
#
_cell.length_a   1.000
_cell.length_b   1.000
_cell.length_c   1.000
_cell.angle_alpha   90.00
_cell.angle_beta   90.00
_cell.angle_gamma   90.00
#
_symmetry.space_group_name_H-M   'P 1'
#
loop_
_entity.id
_entity.type
_entity.pdbx_description
1 polymer ?
#
loop_
_entity_poly.entity_id
_entity_poly.type
_entity_poly.pdbx_seq_one_letter_code
_entity_poly.pdbx_strand_id
1 'polypeptide(L)'
;DDFDIIILELSSFQLELIDEFRADISVLLNVFEDHNERYGSYEVYQKTKTKIFLNQRNSDYAVFDDFYLSEKILKGINPLPKHVLFKDNEFNDLGNKISQNGIIKKFLPALIKVTDILDVDRNFVINQLKKFKNLNHRIYEVCSKNGVSFINDSKATNPAAANFAASQFKDIYWILGGLSKNNDLTKLNLSNKNIKKIFLIGSSSDQLSQIIPKKVKFEVSHNLENATRSAYKEVLKNQKGCILLSPGCSSQDQFIDYQERGNKFTKIVNNLVVKC
;
A
#
# COMPACT_ATOMS: atom_id res chain seq x y z
N ASP A 1 -16.51 -13.86 -24.92
CA ASP A 1 -16.17 -12.43 -24.75
C ASP A 1 -14.76 -12.25 -25.26
N ASP A 2 -14.60 -11.52 -26.38
CA ASP A 2 -13.29 -11.23 -26.97
C ASP A 2 -12.71 -10.01 -26.23
N PHE A 3 -11.76 -10.27 -25.34
CA PHE A 3 -10.98 -9.21 -24.69
C PHE A 3 -9.66 -9.03 -25.41
N ASP A 4 -9.30 -7.80 -25.74
CA ASP A 4 -7.99 -7.48 -26.32
C ASP A 4 -6.87 -7.63 -25.28
N ILE A 5 -7.16 -7.31 -24.01
CA ILE A 5 -6.18 -7.33 -22.92
C ILE A 5 -6.84 -7.89 -21.65
N ILE A 6 -6.14 -8.82 -21.00
CA ILE A 6 -6.52 -9.34 -19.68
C ILE A 6 -5.46 -8.90 -18.67
N ILE A 7 -5.89 -8.22 -17.60
CA ILE A 7 -5.00 -7.78 -16.51
C ILE A 7 -5.25 -8.65 -15.29
N LEU A 8 -4.18 -9.30 -14.79
CA LEU A 8 -4.22 -10.15 -13.60
C LEU A 8 -3.35 -9.57 -12.50
N GLU A 9 -3.90 -9.42 -11.29
CA GLU A 9 -3.13 -9.22 -10.06
C GLU A 9 -2.87 -10.59 -9.42
N LEU A 10 -1.59 -10.98 -9.30
CA LEU A 10 -1.20 -12.29 -8.77
C LEU A 10 -0.50 -12.14 -7.41
N SER A 11 -1.01 -12.86 -6.42
CA SER A 11 -0.36 -13.00 -5.12
C SER A 11 0.84 -13.95 -5.18
N SER A 12 1.75 -13.88 -4.20
CA SER A 12 2.83 -14.85 -4.06
C SER A 12 2.33 -16.30 -3.94
N PHE A 13 1.18 -16.51 -3.28
CA PHE A 13 0.55 -17.83 -3.15
C PHE A 13 0.11 -18.42 -4.48
N GLN A 14 -0.40 -17.59 -5.40
CA GLN A 14 -0.75 -18.02 -6.75
C GLN A 14 0.50 -18.26 -7.60
N LEU A 15 1.52 -17.42 -7.43
CA LEU A 15 2.80 -17.57 -8.14
C LEU A 15 3.57 -18.85 -7.72
N GLU A 16 3.37 -19.36 -6.51
CA GLU A 16 3.93 -20.67 -6.11
C GLU A 16 3.48 -21.81 -7.02
N LEU A 17 2.24 -21.74 -7.49
CA LEU A 17 1.57 -22.79 -8.25
C LEU A 17 1.71 -22.63 -9.77
N ILE A 18 2.48 -21.66 -10.24
CA ILE A 18 2.71 -21.47 -11.67
C ILE A 18 3.51 -22.65 -12.22
N ASP A 19 2.97 -23.26 -13.26
CA ASP A 19 3.61 -24.26 -14.10
C ASP A 19 3.76 -23.73 -15.53
N GLU A 20 2.70 -23.69 -16.32
CA GLU A 20 2.71 -23.24 -17.73
C GLU A 20 2.29 -21.78 -17.93
N PHE A 21 1.75 -21.13 -16.89
CA PHE A 21 1.28 -19.76 -17.02
C PHE A 21 2.38 -18.82 -17.53
N ARG A 22 2.04 -18.09 -18.58
CA ARG A 22 2.90 -17.07 -19.21
C ARG A 22 2.12 -15.79 -19.41
N ALA A 23 2.72 -14.67 -19.06
CA ALA A 23 2.21 -13.34 -19.35
C ALA A 23 3.05 -12.68 -20.45
N ASP A 24 2.42 -12.02 -21.42
CA ASP A 24 3.11 -11.25 -22.45
C ASP A 24 3.81 -10.02 -21.86
N ILE A 25 3.21 -9.43 -20.83
CA ILE A 25 3.81 -8.35 -20.05
C ILE A 25 3.68 -8.71 -18.57
N SER A 26 4.79 -8.92 -17.89
CA SER A 26 4.84 -9.10 -16.43
C SER A 26 5.33 -7.85 -15.75
N VAL A 27 4.67 -7.44 -14.66
CA VAL A 27 5.04 -6.23 -13.91
C VAL A 27 5.33 -6.56 -12.46
N LEU A 28 6.56 -6.32 -12.02
CA LEU A 28 6.96 -6.42 -10.62
C LEU A 28 7.16 -5.01 -10.04
N LEU A 29 6.13 -4.51 -9.35
CA LEU A 29 6.13 -3.13 -8.84
C LEU A 29 7.10 -2.95 -7.67
N ASN A 30 7.07 -3.87 -6.71
CA ASN A 30 7.93 -3.88 -5.54
C ASN A 30 7.81 -5.22 -4.80
N VAL A 31 8.80 -5.51 -3.96
CA VAL A 31 8.75 -6.62 -3.00
C VAL A 31 9.19 -6.08 -1.64
N PHE A 32 8.28 -6.03 -0.68
CA PHE A 32 8.58 -5.71 0.71
C PHE A 32 8.43 -6.98 1.54
N GLU A 33 9.18 -7.08 2.62
CA GLU A 33 9.08 -8.21 3.53
C GLU A 33 7.67 -8.37 4.07
N ASP A 34 7.09 -9.55 3.81
CA ASP A 34 5.76 -9.97 4.24
C ASP A 34 5.70 -11.49 4.25
N HIS A 35 4.70 -12.08 4.91
CA HIS A 35 4.45 -13.51 4.92
C HIS A 35 5.63 -14.39 5.38
N ASN A 36 6.46 -13.89 6.32
CA ASN A 36 7.61 -14.65 6.85
C ASN A 36 7.18 -15.96 7.51
N GLU A 37 5.96 -16.03 8.03
CA GLU A 37 5.36 -17.24 8.60
C GLU A 37 5.23 -18.39 7.60
N ARG A 38 5.09 -18.06 6.29
CA ARG A 38 4.98 -19.05 5.21
C ARG A 38 6.31 -19.31 4.54
N TYR A 39 7.06 -18.27 4.20
CA TYR A 39 8.25 -18.38 3.37
C TYR A 39 9.53 -18.61 4.15
N GLY A 40 9.51 -18.40 5.46
CA GLY A 40 10.66 -18.57 6.33
C GLY A 40 11.75 -17.50 6.15
N SER A 41 11.93 -16.93 4.96
CA SER A 41 12.86 -15.83 4.71
C SER A 41 12.37 -14.89 3.60
N TYR A 42 12.90 -13.67 3.63
CA TYR A 42 12.64 -12.66 2.61
C TYR A 42 13.13 -13.08 1.23
N GLU A 43 14.29 -13.78 1.15
CA GLU A 43 14.84 -14.27 -0.11
C GLU A 43 13.93 -15.29 -0.79
N VAL A 44 13.33 -16.21 -0.02
CA VAL A 44 12.37 -17.19 -0.55
C VAL A 44 11.11 -16.47 -1.05
N TYR A 45 10.62 -15.48 -0.31
CA TYR A 45 9.49 -14.67 -0.72
C TYR A 45 9.78 -13.90 -2.02
N GLN A 46 10.94 -13.24 -2.12
CA GLN A 46 11.38 -12.55 -3.33
C GLN A 46 11.44 -13.52 -4.53
N LYS A 47 12.11 -14.67 -4.35
CA LYS A 47 12.22 -15.70 -5.39
C LYS A 47 10.85 -16.20 -5.85
N THR A 48 9.88 -16.31 -4.95
CA THR A 48 8.51 -16.68 -5.30
C THR A 48 7.85 -15.59 -6.14
N LYS A 49 8.03 -14.33 -5.80
CA LYS A 49 7.49 -13.20 -6.58
C LYS A 49 8.05 -13.12 -7.98
N THR A 50 9.32 -13.47 -8.19
CA THR A 50 9.95 -13.46 -9.52
C THR A 50 9.50 -14.60 -10.43
N LYS A 51 8.78 -15.61 -9.92
CA LYS A 51 8.16 -16.63 -10.76
C LYS A 51 7.19 -16.06 -11.81
N ILE A 52 6.71 -14.83 -11.64
CA ILE A 52 5.89 -14.15 -12.65
C ILE A 52 6.58 -14.06 -14.01
N PHE A 53 7.91 -14.16 -14.06
CA PHE A 53 8.74 -14.14 -15.28
C PHE A 53 9.10 -15.53 -15.81
N LEU A 54 8.74 -16.61 -15.07
CA LEU A 54 9.30 -17.97 -15.27
C LEU A 54 9.17 -18.48 -16.71
N ASN A 55 8.02 -18.34 -17.33
CA ASN A 55 7.71 -18.90 -18.65
C ASN A 55 7.74 -17.84 -19.77
N GLN A 56 8.24 -16.64 -19.48
CA GLN A 56 8.36 -15.59 -20.49
C GLN A 56 9.43 -15.92 -21.54
N ARG A 57 9.18 -15.43 -22.75
CA ARG A 57 10.01 -15.64 -23.95
C ARG A 57 10.70 -14.32 -24.34
N ASN A 58 11.63 -14.37 -25.29
CA ASN A 58 12.31 -13.17 -25.81
C ASN A 58 11.38 -12.15 -26.46
N SER A 59 10.17 -12.54 -26.85
CA SER A 59 9.12 -11.64 -27.36
C SER A 59 8.41 -10.85 -26.27
N ASP A 60 8.42 -11.35 -25.03
CA ASP A 60 7.64 -10.82 -23.91
C ASP A 60 8.39 -9.68 -23.19
N TYR A 61 7.68 -9.02 -22.29
CA TYR A 61 8.23 -7.88 -21.55
C TYR A 61 8.20 -8.12 -20.04
N ALA A 62 9.32 -7.90 -19.39
CA ALA A 62 9.46 -7.86 -17.94
C ALA A 62 9.66 -6.41 -17.48
N VAL A 63 8.65 -5.84 -16.84
CA VAL A 63 8.65 -4.45 -16.34
C VAL A 63 8.91 -4.46 -14.85
N PHE A 64 9.98 -3.84 -14.37
CA PHE A 64 10.34 -3.82 -12.96
C PHE A 64 11.24 -2.64 -12.60
N ASP A 65 11.31 -2.34 -11.28
CA ASP A 65 12.17 -1.29 -10.76
C ASP A 65 13.66 -1.63 -11.00
N ASP A 66 14.43 -0.64 -11.46
CA ASP A 66 15.87 -0.71 -11.69
C ASP A 66 16.66 -1.26 -10.47
N PHE A 67 16.18 -0.99 -9.26
CA PHE A 67 16.74 -1.53 -8.02
C PHE A 67 16.89 -3.07 -8.04
N TYR A 68 15.94 -3.79 -8.64
CA TYR A 68 15.96 -5.25 -8.68
C TYR A 68 16.96 -5.85 -9.66
N LEU A 69 17.48 -5.06 -10.63
CA LEU A 69 18.54 -5.55 -11.53
C LEU A 69 19.88 -5.79 -10.83
N SER A 70 20.21 -4.98 -9.85
CA SER A 70 21.46 -5.08 -9.08
C SER A 70 21.46 -6.29 -8.14
N GLU A 71 20.30 -6.82 -7.84
CA GLU A 71 20.15 -7.97 -6.96
C GLU A 71 20.08 -9.27 -7.78
N LYS A 72 20.70 -10.31 -7.27
CA LYS A 72 20.81 -11.65 -7.89
C LYS A 72 19.46 -12.32 -8.22
N ILE A 73 18.34 -11.63 -8.03
CA ILE A 73 16.98 -12.14 -8.10
C ILE A 73 16.59 -12.59 -9.50
N LEU A 74 17.05 -11.86 -10.52
CA LEU A 74 16.73 -12.17 -11.92
C LEU A 74 17.76 -13.09 -12.58
N LYS A 75 18.84 -13.46 -11.88
CA LYS A 75 19.83 -14.40 -12.40
C LYS A 75 19.25 -15.81 -12.43
N GLY A 76 18.85 -16.26 -13.59
CA GLY A 76 18.37 -17.63 -13.82
C GLY A 76 17.06 -17.76 -14.60
N ILE A 77 16.46 -16.66 -15.00
CA ILE A 77 15.32 -16.68 -15.92
C ILE A 77 15.85 -16.81 -17.34
N ASN A 78 15.62 -17.96 -17.99
CA ASN A 78 16.06 -18.22 -19.36
C ASN A 78 14.91 -18.87 -20.16
N PRO A 79 14.53 -18.33 -21.34
CA PRO A 79 15.04 -17.10 -21.96
C PRO A 79 14.58 -15.84 -21.21
N LEU A 80 15.46 -14.84 -21.18
CA LEU A 80 15.10 -13.57 -20.56
C LEU A 80 14.19 -12.76 -21.49
N PRO A 81 13.04 -12.27 -20.99
CA PRO A 81 12.18 -11.35 -21.74
C PRO A 81 12.90 -10.01 -21.99
N LYS A 82 12.29 -9.14 -22.79
CA LYS A 82 12.74 -7.77 -22.94
C LYS A 82 12.57 -7.03 -21.61
N HIS A 83 13.67 -6.62 -20.99
CA HIS A 83 13.63 -5.86 -19.74
C HIS A 83 13.26 -4.42 -19.98
N VAL A 84 12.26 -3.94 -19.28
CA VAL A 84 11.82 -2.55 -19.29
C VAL A 84 11.88 -2.02 -17.87
N LEU A 85 12.85 -1.15 -17.62
CA LEU A 85 13.14 -0.65 -16.28
C LEU A 85 12.41 0.65 -16.03
N PHE A 86 12.01 0.87 -14.77
CA PHE A 86 11.54 2.14 -14.28
C PHE A 86 12.25 2.54 -12.98
N LYS A 87 12.20 3.81 -12.64
CA LYS A 87 12.69 4.35 -11.35
C LYS A 87 11.56 5.08 -10.66
N ASP A 88 11.50 4.98 -9.34
CA ASP A 88 10.45 5.60 -8.52
C ASP A 88 10.22 7.11 -8.82
N ASN A 89 11.27 7.83 -9.20
CA ASN A 89 11.19 9.27 -9.45
C ASN A 89 11.09 9.65 -10.93
N GLU A 90 11.07 8.67 -11.82
CA GLU A 90 10.87 8.89 -13.25
C GLU A 90 9.52 9.55 -13.48
N PHE A 91 9.27 10.55 -14.12
CA PHE A 91 7.98 11.24 -14.33
C PHE A 91 7.39 12.02 -13.14
N ASN A 92 8.18 12.40 -12.12
CA ASN A 92 7.67 13.19 -11.00
C ASN A 92 6.95 14.47 -11.41
N ASP A 93 7.49 15.21 -12.40
CA ASP A 93 6.89 16.44 -12.91
C ASP A 93 5.52 16.17 -13.55
N LEU A 94 5.40 15.07 -14.29
CA LEU A 94 4.14 14.62 -14.87
C LEU A 94 3.16 14.21 -13.76
N GLY A 95 3.62 13.45 -12.79
CA GLY A 95 2.82 13.03 -11.63
C GLY A 95 2.26 14.22 -10.85
N ASN A 96 3.05 15.26 -10.64
CA ASN A 96 2.61 16.48 -9.96
C ASN A 96 1.54 17.26 -10.76
N LYS A 97 1.59 17.22 -12.08
CA LYS A 97 0.60 17.85 -12.97
C LYS A 97 -0.71 17.03 -13.06
N ILE A 98 -0.63 15.71 -12.89
CA ILE A 98 -1.79 14.82 -12.98
C ILE A 98 -2.59 14.83 -11.69
N SER A 99 -1.94 14.63 -10.55
CA SER A 99 -2.61 14.43 -9.26
C SER A 99 -1.70 14.72 -8.08
N GLN A 100 -2.30 15.13 -6.96
CA GLN A 100 -1.62 15.14 -5.66
C GLN A 100 -1.65 13.75 -4.97
N ASN A 101 -2.31 12.77 -5.57
CA ASN A 101 -2.41 11.42 -5.04
C ASN A 101 -1.07 10.68 -5.13
N GLY A 102 -0.49 10.36 -3.97
CA GLY A 102 0.80 9.69 -3.88
C GLY A 102 0.83 8.29 -4.49
N ILE A 103 -0.30 7.56 -4.51
CA ILE A 103 -0.41 6.26 -5.17
C ILE A 103 -0.17 6.40 -6.67
N ILE A 104 -0.86 7.36 -7.31
CA ILE A 104 -0.65 7.61 -8.74
C ILE A 104 0.81 7.93 -9.00
N LYS A 105 1.41 8.85 -8.23
CA LYS A 105 2.81 9.25 -8.42
C LYS A 105 3.77 8.07 -8.31
N LYS A 106 3.56 7.21 -7.30
CA LYS A 106 4.42 6.05 -7.05
C LYS A 106 4.39 5.04 -8.20
N PHE A 107 3.22 4.74 -8.73
CA PHE A 107 3.08 3.71 -9.75
C PHE A 107 3.07 4.24 -11.19
N LEU A 108 3.12 5.56 -11.36
CA LEU A 108 3.15 6.21 -12.68
C LEU A 108 4.28 5.71 -13.58
N PRO A 109 5.53 5.53 -13.10
CA PRO A 109 6.60 5.03 -13.95
C PRO A 109 6.30 3.67 -14.57
N ALA A 110 5.89 2.71 -13.76
CA ALA A 110 5.52 1.38 -14.25
C ALA A 110 4.34 1.43 -15.23
N LEU A 111 3.31 2.23 -14.91
CA LEU A 111 2.13 2.39 -15.77
C LEU A 111 2.51 2.96 -17.14
N ILE A 112 3.33 4.01 -17.18
CA ILE A 112 3.79 4.62 -18.43
C ILE A 112 4.57 3.61 -19.27
N LYS A 113 5.48 2.82 -18.67
CA LYS A 113 6.22 1.78 -19.41
C LYS A 113 5.28 0.73 -20.01
N VAL A 114 4.27 0.28 -19.27
CA VAL A 114 3.30 -0.70 -19.78
C VAL A 114 2.46 -0.11 -20.91
N THR A 115 1.97 1.12 -20.76
CA THR A 115 1.15 1.76 -21.79
C THR A 115 1.95 2.10 -23.06
N ASP A 116 3.25 2.40 -22.93
CA ASP A 116 4.15 2.55 -24.07
C ASP A 116 4.38 1.23 -24.83
N ILE A 117 4.50 0.09 -24.11
CA ILE A 117 4.60 -1.24 -24.73
C ILE A 117 3.31 -1.57 -25.51
N LEU A 118 2.16 -1.16 -24.99
CA LEU A 118 0.84 -1.42 -25.58
C LEU A 118 0.44 -0.38 -26.64
N ASP A 119 1.32 0.57 -26.95
CA ASP A 119 1.07 1.68 -27.91
C ASP A 119 -0.20 2.50 -27.59
N VAL A 120 -0.48 2.70 -26.30
CA VAL A 120 -1.62 3.50 -25.84
C VAL A 120 -1.26 4.99 -25.85
N ASP A 121 -2.12 5.82 -26.45
CA ASP A 121 -1.92 7.27 -26.49
C ASP A 121 -1.70 7.87 -25.10
N ARG A 122 -0.59 8.58 -24.94
CA ARG A 122 -0.17 9.14 -23.64
C ARG A 122 -1.14 10.19 -23.10
N ASN A 123 -1.78 10.98 -23.97
CA ASN A 123 -2.76 11.98 -23.53
C ASN A 123 -4.03 11.29 -23.03
N PHE A 124 -4.41 10.17 -23.65
CA PHE A 124 -5.50 9.35 -23.15
C PHE A 124 -5.18 8.83 -21.74
N VAL A 125 -4.00 8.24 -21.53
CA VAL A 125 -3.56 7.74 -20.20
C VAL A 125 -3.60 8.86 -19.15
N ILE A 126 -3.04 10.03 -19.44
CA ILE A 126 -3.04 11.19 -18.54
C ILE A 126 -4.46 11.63 -18.19
N ASN A 127 -5.35 11.68 -19.17
CA ASN A 127 -6.75 12.08 -18.96
C ASN A 127 -7.51 11.07 -18.10
N GLN A 128 -7.23 9.77 -18.22
CA GLN A 128 -7.82 8.75 -17.33
C GLN A 128 -7.26 8.85 -15.91
N LEU A 129 -5.96 9.07 -15.76
CA LEU A 129 -5.32 9.22 -14.43
C LEU A 129 -5.84 10.43 -13.65
N LYS A 130 -6.20 11.53 -14.32
CA LYS A 130 -6.84 12.70 -13.68
C LYS A 130 -8.22 12.36 -13.09
N LYS A 131 -8.89 11.35 -13.61
CA LYS A 131 -10.21 10.88 -13.13
C LYS A 131 -10.10 9.73 -12.14
N PHE A 132 -8.90 9.17 -11.95
CA PHE A 132 -8.69 8.00 -11.10
C PHE A 132 -9.01 8.32 -9.64
N LYS A 133 -9.77 7.43 -9.02
CA LYS A 133 -10.04 7.43 -7.57
C LYS A 133 -9.42 6.19 -6.95
N ASN A 134 -8.85 6.36 -5.78
CA ASN A 134 -8.28 5.22 -5.04
C ASN A 134 -9.35 4.15 -4.79
N LEU A 135 -8.91 2.90 -4.85
CA LEU A 135 -9.75 1.77 -4.47
C LEU A 135 -10.09 1.84 -2.97
N ASN A 136 -11.24 1.29 -2.62
CA ASN A 136 -11.63 1.16 -1.21
C ASN A 136 -10.50 0.53 -0.38
N HIS A 137 -10.26 1.07 0.80
CA HIS A 137 -9.25 0.60 1.76
C HIS A 137 -7.78 0.76 1.31
N ARG A 138 -7.51 1.52 0.23
CA ARG A 138 -6.15 1.86 -0.25
C ARG A 138 -5.98 3.37 -0.29
N ILE A 139 -5.62 3.97 0.84
CA ILE A 139 -5.53 5.45 1.02
C ILE A 139 -6.80 6.13 0.48
N TYR A 140 -7.95 5.53 0.78
CA TYR A 140 -9.25 6.00 0.32
C TYR A 140 -9.77 7.10 1.25
N GLU A 141 -10.07 8.29 0.71
CA GLU A 141 -10.72 9.34 1.48
C GLU A 141 -12.20 9.01 1.67
N VAL A 142 -12.56 8.67 2.91
CA VAL A 142 -13.95 8.41 3.29
C VAL A 142 -14.74 9.71 3.32
N CYS A 143 -14.12 10.77 3.87
CA CYS A 143 -14.75 12.03 4.13
C CYS A 143 -13.70 13.12 4.40
N SER A 144 -14.00 14.35 3.98
CA SER A 144 -13.25 15.53 4.39
C SER A 144 -14.23 16.65 4.77
N LYS A 145 -14.16 17.14 6.01
CA LYS A 145 -15.07 18.16 6.53
C LYS A 145 -14.38 19.04 7.56
N ASN A 146 -14.56 20.35 7.43
CA ASN A 146 -14.03 21.36 8.36
C ASN A 146 -12.52 21.23 8.63
N GLY A 147 -11.72 20.94 7.61
CA GLY A 147 -10.27 20.79 7.73
C GLY A 147 -9.80 19.44 8.29
N VAL A 148 -10.72 18.51 8.56
CA VAL A 148 -10.43 17.15 9.01
C VAL A 148 -10.71 16.16 7.89
N SER A 149 -9.70 15.37 7.48
CA SER A 149 -9.86 14.26 6.53
C SER A 149 -9.81 12.92 7.25
N PHE A 150 -10.60 11.97 6.75
CA PHE A 150 -10.64 10.59 7.23
C PHE A 150 -10.19 9.66 6.12
N ILE A 151 -9.05 9.03 6.31
CA ILE A 151 -8.40 8.18 5.31
C ILE A 151 -8.44 6.72 5.72
N ASN A 152 -9.03 5.90 4.86
CA ASN A 152 -9.11 4.47 5.03
C ASN A 152 -8.02 3.78 4.18
N ASP A 153 -7.02 3.25 4.86
CA ASP A 153 -5.94 2.46 4.28
C ASP A 153 -5.84 1.11 5.00
N SER A 154 -6.99 0.50 5.27
CA SER A 154 -7.07 -0.79 5.99
C SER A 154 -6.30 -1.92 5.30
N LYS A 155 -6.02 -1.81 4.00
CA LYS A 155 -5.20 -2.75 3.23
C LYS A 155 -3.71 -2.70 3.59
N ALA A 156 -3.23 -1.67 4.28
CA ALA A 156 -1.86 -1.60 4.79
C ALA A 156 -1.67 -2.57 5.96
N THR A 157 -1.37 -3.81 5.64
CA THR A 157 -1.21 -4.90 6.61
C THR A 157 0.25 -5.16 7.00
N ASN A 158 1.18 -4.34 6.50
CA ASN A 158 2.60 -4.40 6.84
C ASN A 158 3.20 -2.99 7.07
N PRO A 159 4.36 -2.88 7.74
CA PRO A 159 5.00 -1.61 8.05
C PRO A 159 5.34 -0.75 6.83
N ALA A 160 5.77 -1.34 5.73
CA ALA A 160 6.15 -0.58 4.53
C ALA A 160 4.95 0.16 3.92
N ALA A 161 3.80 -0.51 3.80
CA ALA A 161 2.57 0.11 3.31
C ALA A 161 2.10 1.22 4.26
N ALA A 162 2.13 0.99 5.58
CA ALA A 162 1.73 1.97 6.56
C ALA A 162 2.63 3.21 6.57
N ASN A 163 3.95 3.04 6.44
CA ASN A 163 4.90 4.14 6.30
C ASN A 163 4.63 4.97 5.04
N PHE A 164 4.34 4.31 3.92
CA PHE A 164 4.00 4.99 2.69
C PHE A 164 2.74 5.85 2.88
N ALA A 165 1.67 5.31 3.44
CA ALA A 165 0.45 6.07 3.71
C ALA A 165 0.72 7.27 4.64
N ALA A 166 1.45 7.06 5.73
CA ALA A 166 1.79 8.13 6.68
C ALA A 166 2.68 9.21 6.05
N SER A 167 3.46 8.91 5.01
CA SER A 167 4.26 9.90 4.29
C SER A 167 3.45 10.88 3.44
N GLN A 168 2.20 10.52 3.10
CA GLN A 168 1.34 11.30 2.19
C GLN A 168 0.60 12.44 2.90
N PHE A 169 0.54 12.46 4.22
CA PHE A 169 -0.30 13.39 4.99
C PHE A 169 0.51 14.20 5.99
N LYS A 170 -0.11 15.29 6.44
CA LYS A 170 0.37 16.14 7.55
C LYS A 170 -0.62 16.07 8.69
N ASP A 171 -0.16 16.43 9.90
CA ASP A 171 -0.99 16.50 11.12
C ASP A 171 -1.78 15.20 11.35
N ILE A 172 -1.07 14.06 11.38
CA ILE A 172 -1.65 12.71 11.36
C ILE A 172 -2.06 12.28 12.78
N TYR A 173 -3.31 11.84 12.89
CA TYR A 173 -3.87 11.08 14.00
C TYR A 173 -3.97 9.62 13.54
N TRP A 174 -2.96 8.82 13.88
CA TRP A 174 -2.72 7.54 13.22
C TRP A 174 -3.32 6.38 14.01
N ILE A 175 -4.23 5.62 13.42
CA ILE A 175 -4.77 4.38 13.97
C ILE A 175 -3.89 3.23 13.46
N LEU A 176 -3.17 2.58 14.39
CA LEU A 176 -2.09 1.64 14.14
C LEU A 176 -2.30 0.37 14.98
N GLY A 177 -1.97 -0.82 14.42
CA GLY A 177 -2.01 -2.08 15.13
C GLY A 177 -3.00 -3.10 14.55
N GLY A 178 -3.06 -4.23 15.21
CA GLY A 178 -3.74 -5.44 14.78
C GLY A 178 -2.88 -6.67 15.11
N LEU A 179 -2.92 -7.73 14.30
CA LEU A 179 -2.08 -8.91 14.43
C LEU A 179 -0.76 -8.71 13.68
N SER A 180 0.38 -8.74 14.36
CA SER A 180 1.70 -8.46 13.76
C SER A 180 2.18 -9.53 12.77
N LYS A 181 1.73 -10.78 12.89
CA LYS A 181 2.16 -11.93 12.03
C LYS A 181 3.69 -12.03 11.88
N ASN A 182 4.43 -11.81 12.95
CA ASN A 182 5.90 -11.78 12.95
C ASN A 182 6.53 -10.69 12.05
N ASN A 183 5.76 -9.71 11.60
CA ASN A 183 6.31 -8.54 10.95
C ASN A 183 7.20 -7.76 11.92
N ASP A 184 8.33 -7.28 11.44
CA ASP A 184 9.20 -6.43 12.24
C ASP A 184 8.59 -5.01 12.35
N LEU A 185 7.87 -4.78 13.44
CA LEU A 185 7.21 -3.50 13.71
C LEU A 185 8.21 -2.36 13.97
N THR A 186 9.50 -2.66 14.24
CA THR A 186 10.53 -1.62 14.39
C THR A 186 10.80 -0.89 13.08
N LYS A 187 10.40 -1.47 11.94
CA LYS A 187 10.45 -0.83 10.61
C LYS A 187 9.41 0.28 10.42
N LEU A 188 8.47 0.45 11.35
CA LEU A 188 7.53 1.58 11.32
C LEU A 188 8.25 2.90 11.59
N ASN A 189 8.04 3.90 10.75
CA ASN A 189 8.59 5.25 10.95
C ASN A 189 7.75 6.05 11.95
N LEU A 190 7.79 5.64 13.20
CA LEU A 190 7.05 6.26 14.30
C LEU A 190 7.62 7.64 14.71
N SER A 191 8.79 8.03 14.18
CA SER A 191 9.41 9.34 14.41
C SER A 191 9.01 10.39 13.37
N ASN A 192 8.13 10.07 12.40
CA ASN A 192 7.67 11.00 11.38
C ASN A 192 7.10 12.27 12.04
N LYS A 193 7.67 13.42 11.70
CA LYS A 193 7.29 14.75 12.26
C LYS A 193 5.84 15.15 12.01
N ASN A 194 5.18 14.51 11.07
CA ASN A 194 3.78 14.77 10.76
C ASN A 194 2.81 14.05 11.71
N ILE A 195 3.29 13.13 12.55
CA ILE A 195 2.46 12.40 13.51
C ILE A 195 2.16 13.32 14.71
N LYS A 196 0.87 13.53 14.98
CA LYS A 196 0.40 14.26 16.17
C LYS A 196 0.12 13.32 17.34
N LYS A 197 -0.55 12.18 17.07
CA LYS A 197 -0.84 11.17 18.08
C LYS A 197 -1.11 9.82 17.39
N ILE A 198 -0.74 8.74 18.06
CA ILE A 198 -0.99 7.36 17.63
C ILE A 198 -2.08 6.75 18.51
N PHE A 199 -3.01 6.01 17.90
CA PHE A 199 -4.08 5.27 18.59
C PHE A 199 -3.89 3.79 18.30
N LEU A 200 -3.53 3.03 19.33
CA LEU A 200 -3.17 1.62 19.21
C LEU A 200 -4.39 0.73 19.34
N ILE A 201 -4.51 -0.22 18.41
CA ILE A 201 -5.59 -1.21 18.38
C ILE A 201 -5.04 -2.64 18.26
N GLY A 202 -5.82 -3.60 18.70
CA GLY A 202 -5.54 -5.03 18.50
C GLY A 202 -4.39 -5.57 19.32
N SER A 203 -4.01 -6.80 19.03
CA SER A 203 -3.09 -7.62 19.82
C SER A 203 -1.64 -7.12 19.84
N SER A 204 -1.22 -6.32 18.85
CA SER A 204 0.12 -5.74 18.81
C SER A 204 0.29 -4.46 19.65
N SER A 205 -0.74 -4.01 20.37
CA SER A 205 -0.73 -2.73 21.10
C SER A 205 0.41 -2.63 22.11
N ASP A 206 0.66 -3.68 22.88
CA ASP A 206 1.73 -3.69 23.89
C ASP A 206 3.12 -3.62 23.24
N GLN A 207 3.35 -4.42 22.20
CA GLN A 207 4.60 -4.38 21.44
C GLN A 207 4.85 -3.01 20.80
N LEU A 208 3.84 -2.42 20.20
CA LEU A 208 3.92 -1.09 19.60
C LEU A 208 4.20 0.00 20.65
N SER A 209 3.55 -0.07 21.80
CA SER A 209 3.74 0.91 22.88
C SER A 209 5.19 1.00 23.34
N GLN A 210 5.94 -0.11 23.32
CA GLN A 210 7.34 -0.19 23.73
C GLN A 210 8.31 0.45 22.72
N ILE A 211 7.94 0.50 21.43
CA ILE A 211 8.81 1.03 20.36
C ILE A 211 8.46 2.46 19.95
N ILE A 212 7.32 3.00 20.41
CA ILE A 212 6.96 4.40 20.13
C ILE A 212 7.96 5.32 20.85
N PRO A 213 8.58 6.27 20.11
CA PRO A 213 9.50 7.22 20.73
C PRO A 213 8.82 8.07 21.81
N LYS A 214 9.51 8.35 22.94
CA LYS A 214 8.97 9.10 24.09
C LYS A 214 8.34 10.47 23.74
N LYS A 215 8.81 11.09 22.66
CA LYS A 215 8.29 12.38 22.18
C LYS A 215 6.95 12.27 21.44
N VAL A 216 6.54 11.07 21.03
CA VAL A 216 5.32 10.84 20.27
C VAL A 216 4.20 10.42 21.21
N LYS A 217 3.12 11.18 21.23
CA LYS A 217 1.94 10.88 22.05
C LYS A 217 1.23 9.65 21.50
N PHE A 218 0.78 8.76 22.35
CA PHE A 218 -0.06 7.63 21.95
C PHE A 218 -1.13 7.33 23.00
N GLU A 219 -2.09 6.48 22.60
CA GLU A 219 -3.18 6.00 23.42
C GLU A 219 -3.47 4.54 23.05
N VAL A 220 -3.58 3.66 24.03
CA VAL A 220 -4.04 2.29 23.82
C VAL A 220 -5.56 2.30 23.81
N SER A 221 -6.13 2.23 22.61
CA SER A 221 -7.59 2.34 22.39
C SER A 221 -8.28 0.98 22.30
N HIS A 222 -7.53 -0.11 22.24
CA HIS A 222 -7.94 -1.51 22.19
C HIS A 222 -8.69 -1.90 20.90
N ASN A 223 -9.68 -1.14 20.47
CA ASN A 223 -10.48 -1.43 19.28
C ASN A 223 -10.64 -0.23 18.36
N LEU A 224 -11.08 -0.51 17.13
CA LEU A 224 -11.19 0.48 16.07
C LEU A 224 -12.19 1.60 16.39
N GLU A 225 -13.30 1.28 17.06
CA GLU A 225 -14.33 2.29 17.37
C GLU A 225 -13.80 3.32 18.37
N ASN A 226 -13.19 2.86 19.46
CA ASN A 226 -12.60 3.73 20.47
C ASN A 226 -11.48 4.58 19.84
N ALA A 227 -10.58 3.97 19.07
CA ALA A 227 -9.49 4.69 18.39
C ALA A 227 -10.03 5.80 17.47
N THR A 228 -11.04 5.50 16.65
CA THR A 228 -11.60 6.47 15.71
C THR A 228 -12.29 7.61 16.44
N ARG A 229 -13.06 7.32 17.50
CA ARG A 229 -13.73 8.34 18.32
C ARG A 229 -12.74 9.22 19.09
N SER A 230 -11.69 8.61 19.67
CA SER A 230 -10.64 9.34 20.38
C SER A 230 -9.84 10.21 19.43
N ALA A 231 -9.47 9.69 18.24
CA ALA A 231 -8.78 10.45 17.21
C ALA A 231 -9.62 11.66 16.77
N TYR A 232 -10.93 11.49 16.57
CA TYR A 232 -11.82 12.56 16.19
C TYR A 232 -11.94 13.66 17.29
N LYS A 233 -12.09 13.26 18.55
CA LYS A 233 -12.07 14.21 19.67
C LYS A 233 -10.76 15.00 19.73
N GLU A 234 -9.65 14.35 19.45
CA GLU A 234 -8.33 14.98 19.53
C GLU A 234 -8.08 15.95 18.36
N VAL A 235 -8.46 15.56 17.13
CA VAL A 235 -8.27 16.44 15.95
C VAL A 235 -9.13 17.70 16.04
N LEU A 236 -10.33 17.61 16.62
CA LEU A 236 -11.22 18.78 16.80
C LEU A 236 -10.60 19.87 17.67
N LYS A 237 -9.72 19.53 18.63
CA LYS A 237 -8.99 20.53 19.44
C LYS A 237 -8.05 21.39 18.58
N ASN A 238 -7.54 20.81 17.48
CA ASN A 238 -6.62 21.49 16.56
C ASN A 238 -7.30 21.99 15.28
N GLN A 239 -8.59 21.71 15.13
CA GLN A 239 -9.46 22.15 14.01
C GLN A 239 -8.99 21.71 12.62
N LYS A 240 -7.92 20.94 12.50
CA LYS A 240 -7.41 20.40 11.24
C LYS A 240 -6.55 19.15 11.47
N GLY A 241 -6.50 18.30 10.48
CA GLY A 241 -5.64 17.13 10.49
C GLY A 241 -6.21 15.95 9.71
N CYS A 242 -5.45 14.86 9.69
CA CYS A 242 -5.79 13.63 9.01
C CYS A 242 -5.95 12.49 10.03
N ILE A 243 -7.14 11.91 10.11
CA ILE A 243 -7.37 10.65 10.84
C ILE A 243 -7.08 9.52 9.85
N LEU A 244 -5.97 8.84 10.05
CA LEU A 244 -5.45 7.82 9.15
C LEU A 244 -5.61 6.44 9.78
N LEU A 245 -6.48 5.59 9.21
CA LEU A 245 -6.47 4.16 9.44
C LEU A 245 -5.47 3.52 8.48
N SER A 246 -4.26 3.27 8.92
CA SER A 246 -3.22 2.53 8.18
C SER A 246 -2.47 1.64 9.16
N PRO A 247 -3.03 0.43 9.43
CA PRO A 247 -2.73 -0.33 10.63
C PRO A 247 -1.32 -0.92 10.71
N GLY A 248 -0.64 -1.15 9.58
CA GLY A 248 0.68 -1.80 9.55
C GLY A 248 0.67 -3.27 10.01
N CYS A 249 -0.49 -3.80 10.35
CA CYS A 249 -0.72 -5.13 10.88
C CYS A 249 -1.94 -5.78 10.22
N SER A 250 -1.98 -7.12 10.24
CA SER A 250 -3.15 -7.89 9.82
C SER A 250 -4.38 -7.55 10.69
N SER A 251 -5.57 -7.79 10.16
CA SER A 251 -6.83 -7.51 10.85
C SER A 251 -7.39 -8.70 11.64
N GLN A 252 -6.81 -9.88 11.47
CA GLN A 252 -7.40 -11.18 11.86
C GLN A 252 -7.45 -11.45 13.37
N ASP A 253 -7.01 -10.52 14.20
CA ASP A 253 -7.23 -10.54 15.66
C ASP A 253 -8.60 -9.99 16.07
N GLN A 254 -9.18 -9.07 15.27
CA GLN A 254 -10.46 -8.42 15.59
C GLN A 254 -11.49 -8.47 14.45
N PHE A 255 -11.06 -8.86 13.24
CA PHE A 255 -11.90 -8.88 12.03
C PHE A 255 -11.57 -10.10 11.17
N ILE A 256 -12.51 -10.51 10.33
CA ILE A 256 -12.33 -11.61 9.37
C ILE A 256 -11.21 -11.25 8.39
N ASP A 257 -11.24 -10.02 7.86
CA ASP A 257 -10.27 -9.51 6.90
C ASP A 257 -10.09 -7.99 6.98
N TYR A 258 -9.21 -7.44 6.14
CA TYR A 258 -8.97 -6.00 6.06
C TYR A 258 -10.19 -5.24 5.50
N GLN A 259 -11.06 -5.87 4.73
CA GLN A 259 -12.23 -5.24 4.14
C GLN A 259 -13.27 -5.00 5.23
N GLU A 260 -13.51 -5.97 6.10
CA GLU A 260 -14.40 -5.80 7.25
C GLU A 260 -13.89 -4.67 8.17
N ARG A 261 -12.59 -4.66 8.51
CA ARG A 261 -11.99 -3.57 9.30
C ARG A 261 -12.19 -2.20 8.62
N GLY A 262 -11.94 -2.11 7.34
CA GLY A 262 -12.10 -0.88 6.58
C GLY A 262 -13.57 -0.43 6.44
N ASN A 263 -14.50 -1.36 6.24
CA ASN A 263 -15.94 -1.08 6.20
C ASN A 263 -16.44 -0.58 7.56
N LYS A 264 -15.98 -1.20 8.64
CA LYS A 264 -16.30 -0.75 10.01
C LYS A 264 -15.79 0.67 10.27
N PHE A 265 -14.57 1.00 9.84
CA PHE A 265 -14.04 2.37 9.93
C PHE A 265 -14.92 3.37 9.19
N THR A 266 -15.27 3.08 7.94
CA THR A 266 -16.15 3.92 7.12
C THR A 266 -17.50 4.15 7.79
N LYS A 267 -18.10 3.09 8.36
CA LYS A 267 -19.38 3.18 9.09
C LYS A 267 -19.26 4.08 10.33
N ILE A 268 -18.16 3.93 11.10
CA ILE A 268 -17.91 4.77 12.30
C ILE A 268 -17.78 6.23 11.89
N VAL A 269 -17.00 6.52 10.85
CA VAL A 269 -16.80 7.89 10.35
C VAL A 269 -18.12 8.51 9.91
N ASN A 270 -18.93 7.80 9.12
CA ASN A 270 -20.24 8.30 8.67
C ASN A 270 -21.21 8.61 9.82
N ASN A 271 -21.09 7.87 10.93
CA ASN A 271 -21.89 8.12 12.13
C ASN A 271 -21.36 9.27 12.97
N LEU A 272 -20.04 9.56 12.94
CA LEU A 272 -19.42 10.66 13.68
C LEU A 272 -19.61 12.00 13.01
N VAL A 273 -19.56 11.99 11.68
CA VAL A 273 -19.64 13.20 10.87
C VAL A 273 -20.95 13.13 10.09
N VAL A 274 -22.06 13.54 10.72
CA VAL A 274 -23.39 13.50 10.13
C VAL A 274 -23.33 13.99 8.68
N LYS A 275 -23.49 13.02 7.74
CA LYS A 275 -23.43 13.14 6.27
C LYS A 275 -22.22 13.94 5.74
N CYS A 276 -21.20 13.20 5.40
CA CYS A 276 -20.15 13.69 4.49
C CYS A 276 -20.63 13.65 3.04
#